data_1acb84076ff6ec3cd65f75a3298328fd
#
_entry.id   1acb84076ff6ec3cd65f75a3298328fd
#
_cell.length_a   1.000
_cell.length_b   1.000
_cell.length_c   1.000
_cell.angle_alpha   90.00
_cell.angle_beta   90.00
_cell.angle_gamma   90.00
#
_symmetry.space_group_name_H-M   'P 1'
#
loop_
_entity.id
_entity.type
_entity.pdbx_description
1 polymer ?
#
loop_
_entity_poly.entity_id
_entity_poly.type
_entity_poly.pdbx_seq_one_letter_code
_entity_poly.pdbx_strand_id
1 'polypeptide(L)'
;MPQKLYVLSLLLFSLNFGTAQENDNITTDIKLRTQQNNLVSISGVCHNNTSEIQNLNYSLNVQKISNTGSKSNNSQSGTFTIKPNEIKTLSTTTLNFEGKDQTRVVLTVFNSMKIQVAQQQKLLTIKDIIKN
;
A
#
# COMPACT_ATOMS: atom_id res chain seq x y z
N MET A 1 -20.70 -24.50 -36.17
CA MET A 1 -19.48 -23.71 -36.43
C MET A 1 -19.45 -22.38 -35.70
N PRO A 2 -20.52 -21.54 -35.69
CA PRO A 2 -20.46 -20.27 -34.96
C PRO A 2 -20.25 -20.40 -33.45
N GLN A 3 -20.59 -21.53 -32.87
CA GLN A 3 -20.47 -21.76 -31.42
C GLN A 3 -19.03 -21.76 -30.92
N LYS A 4 -18.10 -22.21 -31.74
CA LYS A 4 -16.69 -22.24 -31.35
C LYS A 4 -16.07 -20.85 -31.26
N LEU A 5 -16.56 -19.92 -32.03
CA LEU A 5 -16.08 -18.54 -32.03
C LEU A 5 -16.46 -17.80 -30.73
N TYR A 6 -17.63 -18.10 -30.18
CA TYR A 6 -18.09 -17.46 -28.95
C TYR A 6 -17.25 -17.89 -27.74
N VAL A 7 -16.86 -19.14 -27.69
CA VAL A 7 -16.05 -19.66 -26.60
C VAL A 7 -14.65 -19.02 -26.61
N LEU A 8 -14.11 -18.86 -27.80
CA LEU A 8 -12.79 -18.22 -27.95
C LEU A 8 -12.81 -16.76 -27.51
N SER A 9 -13.88 -16.07 -27.83
CA SER A 9 -14.06 -14.68 -27.44
C SER A 9 -14.11 -14.50 -25.93
N LEU A 10 -14.78 -15.41 -25.23
CA LEU A 10 -14.86 -15.39 -23.77
C LEU A 10 -13.51 -15.62 -23.10
N LEU A 11 -12.70 -16.52 -23.66
CA LEU A 11 -11.38 -16.79 -23.14
C LEU A 11 -10.45 -15.59 -23.27
N LEU A 12 -10.51 -14.91 -24.39
CA LEU A 12 -9.71 -13.70 -24.61
C LEU A 12 -10.10 -12.58 -23.64
N PHE A 13 -11.37 -12.46 -23.34
CA PHE A 13 -11.85 -11.46 -22.40
C PHE A 13 -11.33 -11.71 -20.98
N SER A 14 -11.33 -12.95 -20.54
CA SER A 14 -10.82 -13.27 -19.19
C SER A 14 -9.33 -13.07 -19.07
N LEU A 15 -8.56 -13.28 -20.11
CA LEU A 15 -7.12 -13.03 -20.11
C LEU A 15 -6.79 -11.56 -20.00
N ASN A 16 -7.57 -10.70 -20.63
CA ASN A 16 -7.38 -9.25 -20.54
C ASN A 16 -7.61 -8.73 -19.14
N PHE A 17 -8.50 -9.33 -18.40
CA PHE A 17 -8.77 -8.94 -17.03
C PHE A 17 -7.56 -9.20 -16.11
N GLY A 18 -6.87 -10.32 -16.29
CA GLY A 18 -5.71 -10.66 -15.47
C GLY A 18 -4.53 -9.72 -15.69
N THR A 19 -4.28 -9.32 -16.92
CA THR A 19 -3.14 -8.47 -17.25
C THR A 19 -3.32 -7.02 -16.84
N ALA A 20 -4.55 -6.54 -16.72
CA ALA A 20 -4.83 -5.14 -16.37
C ALA A 20 -4.48 -4.80 -14.91
N GLN A 21 -4.26 -5.80 -14.05
CA GLN A 21 -3.97 -5.59 -12.63
C GLN A 21 -2.48 -5.51 -12.32
N GLU A 22 -1.63 -5.93 -13.23
CA GLU A 22 -0.19 -5.92 -13.01
C GLU A 22 0.40 -4.65 -13.62
N ASN A 23 0.46 -3.61 -12.82
CA ASN A 23 1.04 -2.36 -13.25
C ASN A 23 2.21 -2.02 -12.34
N ASP A 24 3.42 -2.26 -12.83
CA ASP A 24 4.65 -2.02 -12.08
C ASP A 24 5.16 -0.59 -12.22
N ASN A 25 4.40 0.30 -12.85
CA ASN A 25 4.82 1.68 -13.08
C ASN A 25 4.96 2.46 -11.78
N ILE A 26 4.04 2.26 -10.88
CA ILE A 26 4.07 2.85 -9.55
C ILE A 26 4.05 1.70 -8.55
N THR A 27 5.04 1.69 -7.68
CA THR A 27 5.10 0.69 -6.61
C THR A 27 5.12 1.36 -5.25
N THR A 28 4.62 0.65 -4.26
CA THR A 28 4.54 1.13 -2.89
C THR A 28 5.21 0.17 -1.95
N ASP A 29 5.71 0.70 -0.84
CA ASP A 29 6.27 -0.12 0.23
C ASP A 29 5.93 0.50 1.57
N ILE A 30 5.82 -0.34 2.59
CA ILE A 30 5.62 0.08 3.97
C ILE A 30 6.88 -0.29 4.73
N LYS A 31 7.58 0.71 5.24
CA LYS A 31 8.83 0.53 5.96
C LYS A 31 8.63 0.70 7.44
N LEU A 32 9.27 -0.15 8.21
CA LEU A 32 9.18 -0.15 9.65
C LEU A 32 10.55 0.17 10.25
N ARG A 33 10.54 0.97 11.30
CA ARG A 33 11.75 1.26 12.06
C ARG A 33 11.41 1.18 13.54
N THR A 34 12.04 0.25 14.23
CA THR A 34 11.86 0.13 15.66
C THR A 34 12.66 1.20 16.39
N GLN A 35 12.08 1.71 17.45
CA GLN A 35 12.70 2.71 18.32
C GLN A 35 12.68 2.21 19.76
N GLN A 36 13.27 2.97 20.66
CA GLN A 36 13.27 2.64 22.08
C GLN A 36 11.84 2.70 22.63
N ASN A 37 11.60 2.04 23.74
CA ASN A 37 10.32 2.08 24.47
C ASN A 37 9.14 1.50 23.68
N ASN A 38 9.38 0.46 22.89
CA ASN A 38 8.33 -0.23 22.10
C ASN A 38 7.66 0.67 21.07
N LEU A 39 8.34 1.72 20.67
CA LEU A 39 7.84 2.59 19.59
C LEU A 39 8.26 2.05 18.23
N VAL A 40 7.36 2.15 17.27
CA VAL A 40 7.59 1.74 15.89
C VAL A 40 7.20 2.89 14.98
N SER A 41 8.14 3.26 14.11
CA SER A 41 7.88 4.24 13.06
C SER A 41 7.46 3.49 11.80
N ILE A 42 6.34 3.88 11.24
CA ILE A 42 5.76 3.27 10.04
C ILE A 42 5.77 4.33 8.95
N SER A 43 6.42 4.04 7.83
CA SER A 43 6.51 4.97 6.71
C SER A 43 5.93 4.36 5.45
N GLY A 44 5.11 5.13 4.74
CA GLY A 44 4.65 4.79 3.42
C GLY A 44 5.60 5.37 2.38
N VAL A 45 6.03 4.55 1.45
CA VAL A 45 7.02 4.92 0.43
C VAL A 45 6.48 4.59 -0.95
N CYS A 46 6.74 5.47 -1.91
CA CYS A 46 6.32 5.30 -3.29
C CYS A 46 7.54 5.39 -4.21
N HIS A 47 7.56 4.53 -5.21
CA HIS A 47 8.60 4.53 -6.24
C HIS A 47 7.97 4.74 -7.62
N ASN A 48 8.45 5.72 -8.35
CA ASN A 48 8.03 5.98 -9.71
C ASN A 48 8.97 5.27 -10.69
N ASN A 49 8.51 4.18 -11.26
CA ASN A 49 9.29 3.39 -12.22
C ASN A 49 9.07 3.84 -13.67
N THR A 50 8.37 4.95 -13.86
CA THR A 50 8.12 5.49 -15.21
C THR A 50 9.19 6.50 -15.60
N SER A 51 9.21 6.85 -16.88
CA SER A 51 10.09 7.88 -17.42
C SER A 51 9.51 9.28 -17.33
N GLU A 52 8.35 9.44 -16.70
CA GLU A 52 7.64 10.72 -16.63
C GLU A 52 7.37 11.12 -15.18
N ILE A 53 7.27 12.42 -14.95
CA ILE A 53 6.85 12.97 -13.67
C ILE A 53 5.38 12.58 -13.45
N GLN A 54 5.05 12.11 -12.25
CA GLN A 54 3.69 11.71 -11.92
C GLN A 54 3.13 12.60 -10.82
N ASN A 55 1.86 13.01 -10.99
CA ASN A 55 1.09 13.70 -9.96
C ASN A 55 0.09 12.71 -9.36
N LEU A 56 0.27 12.38 -8.10
CA LEU A 56 -0.43 11.29 -7.45
C LEU A 56 -1.03 11.73 -6.13
N ASN A 57 -1.91 10.91 -5.61
CA ASN A 57 -2.51 11.06 -4.29
C ASN A 57 -2.24 9.79 -3.49
N TYR A 58 -2.17 9.91 -2.16
CA TYR A 58 -2.00 8.74 -1.31
C TYR A 58 -2.94 8.77 -0.12
N SER A 59 -3.15 7.60 0.43
CA SER A 59 -3.85 7.40 1.70
C SER A 59 -3.07 6.35 2.49
N LEU A 60 -2.67 6.70 3.70
CA LEU A 60 -2.03 5.76 4.63
C LEU A 60 -2.95 5.59 5.82
N ASN A 61 -3.49 4.39 5.98
CA ASN A 61 -4.37 4.02 7.08
C ASN A 61 -3.64 3.08 8.02
N VAL A 62 -3.62 3.43 9.29
CA VAL A 62 -3.01 2.61 10.34
C VAL A 62 -4.07 2.34 11.38
N GLN A 63 -4.47 1.07 11.51
CA GLN A 63 -5.46 0.63 12.49
C GLN A 63 -4.79 -0.24 13.53
N LYS A 64 -4.77 0.21 14.76
CA LYS A 64 -4.25 -0.54 15.89
C LYS A 64 -5.40 -1.25 16.59
N ILE A 65 -5.26 -2.53 16.81
CA ILE A 65 -6.22 -3.37 17.54
C ILE A 65 -5.51 -3.81 18.80
N SER A 66 -5.98 -3.33 19.95
CA SER A 66 -5.37 -3.68 21.22
C SER A 66 -5.75 -5.09 21.65
N ASN A 67 -5.03 -5.60 22.62
CA ASN A 67 -5.25 -6.89 23.27
C ASN A 67 -6.68 -7.02 23.82
N THR A 68 -7.30 -5.92 24.24
CA THR A 68 -8.67 -5.91 24.77
C THR A 68 -9.74 -5.75 23.68
N GLY A 69 -9.34 -5.64 22.42
CA GLY A 69 -10.26 -5.46 21.32
C GLY A 69 -10.56 -4.00 20.97
N SER A 70 -10.00 -3.05 21.70
CA SER A 70 -10.13 -1.63 21.36
C SER A 70 -9.42 -1.34 20.05
N LYS A 71 -10.03 -0.50 19.21
CA LYS A 71 -9.47 -0.12 17.93
C LYS A 71 -9.20 1.37 17.90
N SER A 72 -8.05 1.73 17.34
CA SER A 72 -7.74 3.13 17.06
C SER A 72 -7.27 3.24 15.61
N ASN A 73 -7.70 4.30 14.93
CA ASN A 73 -7.38 4.55 13.55
C ASN A 73 -6.60 5.84 13.41
N ASN A 74 -5.59 5.80 12.56
CA ASN A 74 -4.85 6.99 12.15
C ASN A 74 -4.82 7.00 10.63
N SER A 75 -5.35 8.04 10.01
CA SER A 75 -5.38 8.18 8.55
C SER A 75 -4.65 9.45 8.15
N GLN A 76 -3.77 9.31 7.19
CA GLN A 76 -3.05 10.42 6.58
C GLN A 76 -3.24 10.35 5.07
N SER A 77 -3.42 11.48 4.43
CA SER A 77 -3.58 11.54 2.98
C SER A 77 -3.00 12.83 2.45
N GLY A 78 -2.72 12.84 1.16
CA GLY A 78 -2.20 14.04 0.52
C GLY A 78 -1.94 13.84 -0.95
N THR A 79 -1.51 14.91 -1.59
CA THR A 79 -1.07 14.92 -2.97
C THR A 79 0.44 15.06 -3.02
N PHE A 80 1.06 14.49 -4.05
CA PHE A 80 2.50 14.61 -4.22
C PHE A 80 2.87 14.49 -5.69
N THR A 81 4.05 15.02 -6.01
CA THR A 81 4.66 14.89 -7.32
C THR A 81 5.93 14.08 -7.15
N ILE A 82 6.12 13.10 -8.03
CA ILE A 82 7.27 12.21 -7.96
C ILE A 82 7.95 12.15 -9.33
N LYS A 83 9.26 12.35 -9.33
CA LYS A 83 10.06 12.38 -10.55
C LYS A 83 10.35 10.97 -11.05
N PRO A 84 10.77 10.81 -12.32
CA PRO A 84 11.16 9.50 -12.82
C PRO A 84 12.23 8.87 -11.94
N ASN A 85 12.04 7.60 -11.62
CA ASN A 85 12.94 6.77 -10.81
C ASN A 85 13.13 7.27 -9.37
N GLU A 86 12.35 8.23 -8.95
CA GLU A 86 12.39 8.74 -7.57
C GLU A 86 11.71 7.77 -6.61
N ILE A 87 12.29 7.63 -5.41
CA ILE A 87 11.67 6.96 -4.28
C ILE A 87 11.37 8.05 -3.25
N LYS A 88 10.10 8.16 -2.88
CA LYS A 88 9.66 9.24 -2.00
C LYS A 88 8.92 8.68 -0.79
N THR A 89 9.28 9.17 0.40
CA THR A 89 8.53 8.89 1.62
C THR A 89 7.34 9.84 1.66
N LEU A 90 6.15 9.27 1.73
CA LEU A 90 4.90 10.04 1.66
C LEU A 90 4.46 10.50 3.04
N SER A 91 4.60 9.63 4.03
CA SER A 91 4.08 9.87 5.36
C SER A 91 4.76 8.95 6.35
N THR A 92 4.92 9.42 7.57
CA THR A 92 5.48 8.62 8.67
C THR A 92 4.60 8.80 9.90
N THR A 93 4.28 7.71 10.57
CA THR A 93 3.56 7.75 11.84
C THR A 93 4.29 6.86 12.85
N THR A 94 4.20 7.22 14.13
CA THR A 94 4.86 6.46 15.19
C THR A 94 3.80 5.90 16.12
N LEU A 95 3.90 4.61 16.42
CA LEU A 95 2.97 3.90 17.27
C LEU A 95 3.69 3.24 18.42
N ASN A 96 2.99 3.08 19.54
CA ASN A 96 3.43 2.29 20.66
C ASN A 96 2.83 0.89 20.54
N PHE A 97 3.66 -0.13 20.65
CA PHE A 97 3.25 -1.54 20.65
C PHE A 97 3.38 -2.12 22.04
N GLU A 98 2.29 -2.72 22.52
CA GLU A 98 2.29 -3.38 23.82
C GLU A 98 1.68 -4.79 23.69
N GLY A 99 2.40 -5.78 24.21
CA GLY A 99 1.88 -7.13 24.36
C GLY A 99 1.38 -7.76 23.06
N LYS A 100 0.09 -8.00 22.98
CA LYS A 100 -0.53 -8.68 21.84
C LYS A 100 -1.19 -7.73 20.85
N ASP A 101 -0.82 -6.46 20.86
CA ASP A 101 -1.36 -5.51 19.89
C ASP A 101 -1.08 -5.95 18.48
N GLN A 102 -2.03 -5.69 17.60
CA GLN A 102 -1.89 -5.90 16.16
C GLN A 102 -2.13 -4.57 15.46
N THR A 103 -1.44 -4.36 14.36
CA THR A 103 -1.62 -3.14 13.58
C THR A 103 -1.73 -3.49 12.12
N ARG A 104 -2.82 -3.05 11.50
CA ARG A 104 -3.00 -3.17 10.06
C ARG A 104 -2.63 -1.85 9.40
N VAL A 105 -1.74 -1.92 8.43
CA VAL A 105 -1.28 -0.75 7.68
C VAL A 105 -1.69 -0.94 6.23
N VAL A 106 -2.36 0.06 5.67
CA VAL A 106 -2.76 0.04 4.25
C VAL A 106 -2.30 1.34 3.61
N LEU A 107 -1.42 1.21 2.64
CA LEU A 107 -0.97 2.34 1.82
C LEU A 107 -1.56 2.20 0.43
N THR A 108 -2.30 3.21 0.00
CA THR A 108 -2.92 3.24 -1.33
C THR A 108 -2.46 4.49 -2.06
N VAL A 109 -2.11 4.33 -3.33
CA VAL A 109 -1.74 5.44 -4.20
C VAL A 109 -2.73 5.50 -5.36
N PHE A 110 -3.19 6.70 -5.65
CA PHE A 110 -4.18 6.98 -6.70
C PHE A 110 -3.58 7.96 -7.72
N ASN A 111 -4.03 7.87 -8.96
CA ASN A 111 -3.68 8.88 -9.94
C ASN A 111 -4.57 10.13 -9.76
N SER A 112 -4.38 11.14 -10.60
CA SER A 112 -5.12 12.41 -10.50
C SER A 112 -6.62 12.25 -10.77
N MET A 113 -7.02 11.14 -11.39
CA MET A 113 -8.43 10.81 -11.60
C MET A 113 -9.01 9.95 -10.47
N LYS A 114 -8.27 9.81 -9.37
CA LYS A 114 -8.67 9.03 -8.19
C LYS A 114 -8.79 7.54 -8.46
N ILE A 115 -8.10 7.04 -9.48
CA ILE A 115 -8.04 5.61 -9.76
C ILE A 115 -6.83 5.03 -9.02
N GLN A 116 -7.04 3.94 -8.31
CA GLN A 116 -5.98 3.26 -7.58
C GLN A 116 -4.95 2.71 -8.56
N VAL A 117 -3.68 3.05 -8.34
CA VAL A 117 -2.56 2.58 -9.18
C VAL A 117 -1.62 1.67 -8.41
N ALA A 118 -1.61 1.72 -7.09
CA ALA A 118 -0.79 0.83 -6.27
C ALA A 118 -1.37 0.73 -4.87
N GLN A 119 -1.14 -0.41 -4.21
CA GLN A 119 -1.55 -0.61 -2.83
C GLN A 119 -0.65 -1.64 -2.17
N GLN A 120 -0.37 -1.42 -0.89
CA GLN A 120 0.31 -2.40 -0.06
C GLN A 120 -0.36 -2.47 1.29
N GLN A 121 -0.46 -3.67 1.85
CA GLN A 121 -1.00 -3.91 3.18
C GLN A 121 0.00 -4.71 3.99
N LYS A 122 0.08 -4.41 5.28
CA LYS A 122 0.85 -5.22 6.24
C LYS A 122 0.05 -5.35 7.52
N LEU A 123 0.08 -6.55 8.09
CA LEU A 123 -0.41 -6.80 9.44
C LEU A 123 0.82 -6.99 10.33
N LEU A 124 0.98 -6.11 11.31
CA LEU A 124 2.13 -6.09 12.19
C LEU A 124 1.77 -6.67 13.54
N THR A 125 2.65 -7.50 14.06
CA THR A 125 2.55 -8.06 15.40
C THR A 125 3.87 -7.78 16.13
N ILE A 126 3.90 -8.06 17.43
CA ILE A 126 5.10 -7.83 18.23
C ILE A 126 6.30 -8.64 17.69
N LYS A 127 6.05 -9.76 17.04
CA LYS A 127 7.13 -10.57 16.45
C LYS A 127 7.84 -9.85 15.32
N ASP A 128 7.11 -9.06 14.55
CA ASP A 128 7.71 -8.29 13.45
C ASP A 128 8.61 -7.18 13.97
N ILE A 129 8.33 -6.70 15.16
CA ILE A 129 9.04 -5.59 15.78
C ILE A 129 10.32 -6.08 16.49
N ILE A 130 10.23 -7.22 17.15
CA ILE A 130 11.37 -7.78 17.90
C ILE A 130 12.49 -8.25 16.97
N LYS A 131 12.16 -8.64 15.74
CA LYS A 131 13.15 -9.12 14.77
C LYS A 131 14.13 -8.05 14.31
N ASN A 132 13.82 -6.82 14.53
CA ASN A 132 14.66 -5.70 14.14
C ASN A 132 15.34 -5.10 15.36
#